data_92536e924116a4376cb7084a2c637f9f
#
_entry.id   92536e924116a4376cb7084a2c637f9f
#
_cell.length_a   1.000
_cell.length_b   1.000
_cell.length_c   1.000
_cell.angle_alpha   90.00
_cell.angle_beta   90.00
_cell.angle_gamma   90.00
#
_symmetry.space_group_name_H-M   'P 1'
#
loop_
_entity.id
_entity.type
_entity.pdbx_description
1 polymer ?
#
loop_
_entity_poly.entity_id
_entity_poly.type
_entity_poly.pdbx_seq_one_letter_code
_entity_poly.pdbx_strand_id
1 'polypeptide(L)'
;MGTKISFSRPDGKMATGYLAKAGAVNAPGVVVIQEWWGLQDQIRGICDRLALSGYEALAPDLYAGTVVAYHDTEAAAREMNSLNFLEATDQVVRGAVQYLGKTGAKVGLTGFCMGGAVTILGAVRIPEVAAAVAFYGLPPDGAVNPADIKIPLQGHYANTDDYITPQRVDSFATGNSKLEIFRYDADHGFMNEQRDVHQRAAAEQSWERMLKFWKTNL
;
A
#
# COMPACT_ATOMS: atom_id res chain seq x y z
N MET A 1 15.09 -12.39 3.66
CA MET A 1 15.10 -11.60 2.41
C MET A 1 14.24 -12.29 1.37
N GLY A 2 13.39 -11.51 0.72
CA GLY A 2 12.52 -12.02 -0.33
C GLY A 2 13.22 -12.17 -1.68
N THR A 3 12.46 -12.52 -2.71
CA THR A 3 12.94 -12.78 -4.07
C THR A 3 12.05 -12.14 -5.11
N LYS A 4 12.61 -11.81 -6.27
CA LYS A 4 11.82 -11.39 -7.43
C LYS A 4 11.02 -12.59 -7.97
N ILE A 5 9.74 -12.39 -8.21
CA ILE A 5 8.85 -13.39 -8.80
C ILE A 5 8.07 -12.81 -9.99
N SER A 6 7.46 -13.71 -10.76
CA SER A 6 6.42 -13.36 -11.73
C SER A 6 5.10 -14.03 -11.33
N PHE A 7 3.99 -13.34 -11.57
CA PHE A 7 2.65 -13.84 -11.26
C PHE A 7 1.65 -13.42 -12.35
N SER A 8 0.57 -14.19 -12.48
CA SER A 8 -0.46 -13.91 -13.50
C SER A 8 -1.36 -12.76 -13.04
N ARG A 9 -1.72 -11.90 -13.97
CA ARG A 9 -2.75 -10.88 -13.84
C ARG A 9 -4.12 -11.45 -14.22
N PRO A 10 -5.25 -10.85 -13.80
CA PRO A 10 -6.59 -11.28 -14.24
C PRO A 10 -6.79 -11.28 -15.77
N ASP A 11 -6.12 -10.37 -16.51
CA ASP A 11 -6.17 -10.28 -17.97
C ASP A 11 -5.29 -11.33 -18.70
N GLY A 12 -4.68 -12.25 -17.94
CA GLY A 12 -3.81 -13.31 -18.46
C GLY A 12 -2.36 -12.89 -18.75
N LYS A 13 -2.03 -11.61 -18.65
CA LYS A 13 -0.64 -11.15 -18.75
C LYS A 13 0.15 -11.47 -17.47
N MET A 14 1.47 -11.33 -17.55
CA MET A 14 2.35 -11.50 -16.41
C MET A 14 2.70 -10.13 -15.80
N ALA A 15 2.80 -10.09 -14.48
CA ALA A 15 3.42 -9.02 -13.73
C ALA A 15 4.59 -9.56 -12.92
N THR A 16 5.47 -8.68 -12.45
CA THR A 16 6.58 -9.02 -11.56
C THR A 16 6.43 -8.33 -10.22
N GLY A 17 7.12 -8.82 -9.21
CA GLY A 17 7.15 -8.23 -7.89
C GLY A 17 8.18 -8.85 -6.99
N TYR A 18 8.27 -8.34 -5.75
CA TYR A 18 9.14 -8.84 -4.69
C TYR A 18 8.33 -9.58 -3.65
N LEU A 19 8.59 -10.88 -3.48
CA LEU A 19 7.92 -11.75 -2.51
C LEU A 19 8.84 -12.04 -1.33
N ALA A 20 8.40 -11.73 -0.13
CA ALA A 20 9.01 -12.13 1.13
C ALA A 20 8.09 -13.13 1.87
N LYS A 21 8.60 -14.34 2.13
CA LYS A 21 7.83 -15.44 2.72
C LYS A 21 7.92 -15.45 4.24
N ALA A 22 6.79 -15.63 4.89
CA ALA A 22 6.69 -15.72 6.35
C ALA A 22 7.24 -17.01 6.96
N GLY A 23 7.44 -18.05 6.17
CA GLY A 23 7.90 -19.35 6.64
C GLY A 23 6.82 -20.24 7.29
N ALA A 24 5.66 -19.70 7.62
CA ALA A 24 4.52 -20.47 8.12
C ALA A 24 3.61 -20.94 6.97
N VAL A 25 3.07 -22.15 7.10
CA VAL A 25 2.07 -22.66 6.15
C VAL A 25 0.78 -21.86 6.28
N ASN A 26 0.22 -21.41 5.16
CA ASN A 26 -1.01 -20.61 5.12
C ASN A 26 -0.94 -19.28 5.89
N ALA A 27 0.25 -18.65 5.99
CA ALA A 27 0.38 -17.31 6.53
C ALA A 27 -0.56 -16.34 5.78
N PRO A 28 -1.22 -15.40 6.50
CA PRO A 28 -1.99 -14.36 5.83
C PRO A 28 -1.11 -13.54 4.89
N GLY A 29 -1.68 -13.10 3.76
CA GLY A 29 -0.98 -12.34 2.74
C GLY A 29 -1.13 -10.82 2.94
N VAL A 30 -0.10 -10.06 2.61
CA VAL A 30 -0.17 -8.59 2.49
C VAL A 30 0.47 -8.14 1.19
N VAL A 31 -0.32 -7.49 0.34
CA VAL A 31 0.22 -6.81 -0.86
C VAL A 31 0.70 -5.42 -0.44
N VAL A 32 1.95 -5.08 -0.77
CA VAL A 32 2.61 -3.82 -0.40
C VAL A 32 2.79 -2.95 -1.65
N ILE A 33 2.13 -1.80 -1.70
CA ILE A 33 2.09 -0.97 -2.89
C ILE A 33 3.07 0.19 -2.75
N GLN A 34 3.94 0.34 -3.75
CA GLN A 34 5.05 1.28 -3.83
C GLN A 34 4.64 2.76 -3.79
N GLU A 35 5.58 3.61 -3.38
CA GLU A 35 5.50 5.05 -3.62
C GLU A 35 5.73 5.38 -5.11
N TRP A 36 5.63 6.64 -5.49
CA TRP A 36 5.86 7.13 -6.87
C TRP A 36 7.31 6.96 -7.37
N TRP A 37 8.21 6.50 -6.50
CA TRP A 37 9.61 6.23 -6.83
C TRP A 37 9.86 4.85 -7.48
N GLY A 38 8.83 4.03 -7.60
CA GLY A 38 8.96 2.65 -8.06
C GLY A 38 9.20 1.66 -6.91
N LEU A 39 9.52 0.42 -7.27
CA LEU A 39 9.76 -0.65 -6.31
C LEU A 39 11.18 -0.54 -5.69
N GLN A 40 11.34 0.45 -4.82
CA GLN A 40 12.58 0.77 -4.09
C GLN A 40 12.92 -0.30 -3.03
N ASP A 41 14.16 -0.29 -2.55
CA ASP A 41 14.61 -1.16 -1.47
C ASP A 41 13.86 -0.90 -0.16
N GLN A 42 13.40 0.31 0.08
CA GLN A 42 12.52 0.65 1.21
C GLN A 42 11.22 -0.18 1.18
N ILE A 43 10.55 -0.30 0.05
CA ILE A 43 9.32 -1.11 -0.10
C ILE A 43 9.62 -2.61 0.05
N ARG A 44 10.77 -3.07 -0.49
CA ARG A 44 11.24 -4.46 -0.29
C ARG A 44 11.53 -4.74 1.19
N GLY A 45 12.15 -3.77 1.88
CA GLY A 45 12.39 -3.83 3.33
C GLY A 45 11.10 -3.94 4.15
N ILE A 46 10.03 -3.24 3.75
CA ILE A 46 8.71 -3.39 4.37
C ILE A 46 8.18 -4.82 4.18
N CYS A 47 8.31 -5.41 2.98
CA CYS A 47 7.93 -6.80 2.76
C CYS A 47 8.73 -7.76 3.67
N ASP A 48 10.03 -7.58 3.78
CA ASP A 48 10.87 -8.42 4.65
C ASP A 48 10.48 -8.28 6.14
N ARG A 49 10.15 -7.07 6.60
CA ARG A 49 9.67 -6.82 7.97
C ARG A 49 8.29 -7.46 8.22
N LEU A 50 7.38 -7.41 7.26
CA LEU A 50 6.08 -8.09 7.35
C LEU A 50 6.26 -9.62 7.40
N ALA A 51 7.19 -10.18 6.61
CA ALA A 51 7.51 -11.58 6.64
C ALA A 51 8.05 -12.03 8.01
N LEU A 52 8.92 -11.24 8.64
CA LEU A 52 9.38 -11.47 10.01
C LEU A 52 8.25 -11.36 11.04
N SER A 53 7.19 -10.62 10.73
CA SER A 53 5.99 -10.46 11.57
C SER A 53 4.92 -11.52 11.31
N GLY A 54 5.19 -12.51 10.42
CA GLY A 54 4.30 -13.64 10.16
C GLY A 54 3.36 -13.48 8.97
N TYR A 55 3.55 -12.48 8.11
CA TYR A 55 2.72 -12.24 6.91
C TYR A 55 3.50 -12.54 5.64
N GLU A 56 2.93 -13.29 4.70
CA GLU A 56 3.51 -13.42 3.37
C GLU A 56 3.31 -12.11 2.59
N ALA A 57 4.39 -11.40 2.24
CA ALA A 57 4.31 -10.06 1.69
C ALA A 57 4.78 -10.02 0.23
N LEU A 58 3.94 -9.43 -0.65
CA LEU A 58 4.24 -9.28 -2.07
C LEU A 58 4.11 -7.80 -2.48
N ALA A 59 5.21 -7.21 -2.92
CA ALA A 59 5.18 -5.89 -3.55
C ALA A 59 5.18 -6.04 -5.07
N PRO A 60 4.04 -5.80 -5.76
CA PRO A 60 3.98 -5.77 -7.21
C PRO A 60 4.75 -4.57 -7.76
N ASP A 61 5.39 -4.75 -8.89
CA ASP A 61 6.11 -3.68 -9.60
C ASP A 61 5.14 -3.00 -10.58
N LEU A 62 4.73 -1.78 -10.25
CA LEU A 62 3.77 -1.01 -11.05
C LEU A 62 4.44 -0.27 -12.22
N TYR A 63 5.76 -0.17 -12.25
CA TYR A 63 6.52 0.57 -13.25
C TYR A 63 7.36 -0.33 -14.18
N ALA A 64 7.06 -1.63 -14.22
CA ALA A 64 7.70 -2.60 -15.09
C ALA A 64 9.25 -2.60 -15.00
N GLY A 65 9.79 -2.40 -13.82
CA GLY A 65 11.23 -2.39 -13.53
C GLY A 65 11.84 -1.02 -13.38
N THR A 66 11.11 0.06 -13.68
CA THR A 66 11.63 1.42 -13.48
C THR A 66 11.69 1.77 -12.00
N VAL A 67 12.85 2.26 -11.56
CA VAL A 67 13.09 2.77 -10.20
C VAL A 67 13.70 4.15 -10.32
N VAL A 68 13.09 5.14 -9.68
CA VAL A 68 13.47 6.55 -9.78
C VAL A 68 14.24 6.97 -8.54
N ALA A 69 15.38 7.65 -8.72
CA ALA A 69 16.16 8.17 -7.60
C ALA A 69 15.38 9.23 -6.81
N TYR A 70 15.49 9.24 -5.48
CA TYR A 70 14.72 10.11 -4.58
C TYR A 70 14.89 11.62 -4.80
N HIS A 71 15.92 12.04 -5.53
CA HIS A 71 16.15 13.46 -5.88
C HIS A 71 15.51 13.86 -7.22
N ASP A 72 15.08 12.88 -8.06
CA ASP A 72 14.52 13.14 -9.39
C ASP A 72 12.98 13.13 -9.34
N THR A 73 12.43 14.20 -8.76
CA THR A 73 10.97 14.35 -8.64
C THR A 73 10.26 14.50 -9.98
N GLU A 74 10.95 15.02 -11.00
CA GLU A 74 10.38 15.14 -12.35
C GLU A 74 10.22 13.79 -13.02
N ALA A 75 11.22 12.90 -12.90
CA ALA A 75 11.09 11.54 -13.39
C ALA A 75 9.99 10.76 -12.64
N ALA A 76 9.91 10.90 -11.31
CA ALA A 76 8.86 10.27 -10.51
C ALA A 76 7.46 10.75 -10.93
N ALA A 77 7.30 12.05 -11.18
CA ALA A 77 6.04 12.61 -11.66
C ALA A 77 5.68 12.08 -13.05
N ARG A 78 6.65 11.95 -13.97
CA ARG A 78 6.40 11.35 -15.30
C ARG A 78 5.92 9.90 -15.19
N GLU A 79 6.59 9.07 -14.38
CA GLU A 79 6.19 7.66 -14.18
C GLU A 79 4.79 7.57 -13.58
N MET A 80 4.51 8.34 -12.51
CA MET A 80 3.20 8.35 -11.87
C MET A 80 2.09 8.83 -12.82
N ASN A 81 2.34 9.88 -13.61
CA ASN A 81 1.35 10.43 -14.55
C ASN A 81 1.10 9.52 -15.77
N SER A 82 2.06 8.65 -16.11
CA SER A 82 1.90 7.64 -17.18
C SER A 82 1.14 6.39 -16.70
N LEU A 83 1.03 6.18 -15.38
CA LEU A 83 0.38 5.01 -14.82
C LEU A 83 -1.13 5.08 -14.98
N ASN A 84 -1.72 4.06 -15.60
CA ASN A 84 -3.16 3.87 -15.52
C ASN A 84 -3.53 3.25 -14.17
N PHE A 85 -3.98 4.08 -13.24
CA PHE A 85 -4.30 3.67 -11.85
C PHE A 85 -5.37 2.58 -11.78
N LEU A 86 -6.37 2.62 -12.65
CA LEU A 86 -7.42 1.59 -12.67
C LEU A 86 -6.89 0.25 -13.18
N GLU A 87 -6.10 0.27 -14.26
CA GLU A 87 -5.45 -0.95 -14.76
C GLU A 87 -4.45 -1.50 -13.74
N ALA A 88 -3.62 -0.63 -13.13
CA ALA A 88 -2.69 -1.04 -12.08
C ALA A 88 -3.42 -1.72 -10.91
N THR A 89 -4.55 -1.16 -10.48
CA THR A 89 -5.37 -1.71 -9.39
C THR A 89 -6.04 -3.03 -9.81
N ASP A 90 -6.77 -3.03 -10.93
CA ASP A 90 -7.64 -4.15 -11.32
C ASP A 90 -6.85 -5.34 -11.89
N GLN A 91 -5.63 -5.10 -12.39
CA GLN A 91 -4.83 -6.13 -13.03
C GLN A 91 -3.58 -6.48 -12.21
N VAL A 92 -2.72 -5.50 -11.91
CA VAL A 92 -1.42 -5.79 -11.29
C VAL A 92 -1.59 -6.07 -9.79
N VAL A 93 -2.26 -5.17 -9.06
CA VAL A 93 -2.50 -5.34 -7.61
C VAL A 93 -3.43 -6.52 -7.35
N ARG A 94 -4.54 -6.64 -8.10
CA ARG A 94 -5.45 -7.78 -7.97
C ARG A 94 -4.76 -9.11 -8.28
N GLY A 95 -3.89 -9.17 -9.30
CA GLY A 95 -3.09 -10.35 -9.59
C GLY A 95 -2.20 -10.76 -8.41
N ALA A 96 -1.57 -9.78 -7.72
CA ALA A 96 -0.80 -10.04 -6.52
C ALA A 96 -1.68 -10.55 -5.35
N VAL A 97 -2.88 -9.97 -5.17
CA VAL A 97 -3.86 -10.47 -4.19
C VAL A 97 -4.25 -11.92 -4.48
N GLN A 98 -4.60 -12.23 -5.73
CA GLN A 98 -4.95 -13.58 -6.15
C GLN A 98 -3.78 -14.56 -6.01
N TYR A 99 -2.55 -14.10 -6.24
CA TYR A 99 -1.35 -14.92 -6.03
C TYR A 99 -1.19 -15.33 -4.58
N LEU A 100 -1.28 -14.39 -3.63
CA LEU A 100 -1.18 -14.66 -2.20
C LEU A 100 -2.38 -15.46 -1.67
N GLY A 101 -3.58 -15.22 -2.20
CA GLY A 101 -4.81 -15.92 -1.80
C GLY A 101 -4.95 -17.38 -2.29
N LYS A 102 -4.02 -17.89 -3.11
CA LYS A 102 -4.08 -19.26 -3.66
C LYS A 102 -4.18 -20.36 -2.60
N THR A 103 -3.65 -20.13 -1.42
CA THR A 103 -3.70 -21.07 -0.28
C THR A 103 -5.01 -21.00 0.51
N GLY A 104 -5.91 -20.07 0.17
CA GLY A 104 -7.11 -19.77 0.95
C GLY A 104 -6.87 -18.82 2.12
N ALA A 105 -5.65 -18.33 2.32
CA ALA A 105 -5.33 -17.32 3.32
C ALA A 105 -5.98 -15.98 2.98
N LYS A 106 -6.38 -15.21 4.00
CA LYS A 106 -6.84 -13.83 3.82
C LYS A 106 -5.71 -12.96 3.32
N VAL A 107 -6.04 -11.97 2.50
CA VAL A 107 -5.08 -11.01 1.93
C VAL A 107 -5.49 -9.59 2.26
N GLY A 108 -4.54 -8.81 2.80
CA GLY A 108 -4.66 -7.39 3.03
C GLY A 108 -3.91 -6.56 1.98
N LEU A 109 -4.27 -5.29 1.87
CA LEU A 109 -3.52 -4.29 1.09
C LEU A 109 -2.87 -3.27 2.02
N THR A 110 -1.63 -2.91 1.75
CA THR A 110 -1.03 -1.68 2.29
C THR A 110 -0.27 -0.94 1.19
N GLY A 111 -0.18 0.37 1.31
CA GLY A 111 0.55 1.17 0.33
C GLY A 111 0.86 2.56 0.86
N PHE A 112 1.84 3.19 0.21
CA PHE A 112 2.50 4.41 0.68
C PHE A 112 2.42 5.50 -0.38
N CYS A 113 2.07 6.73 -0.03
CA CYS A 113 1.94 7.85 -0.97
C CYS A 113 0.97 7.51 -2.13
N MET A 114 1.43 7.50 -3.37
CA MET A 114 0.70 6.99 -4.53
C MET A 114 0.08 5.61 -4.23
N GLY A 115 0.87 4.70 -3.62
CA GLY A 115 0.40 3.37 -3.23
C GLY A 115 -0.71 3.38 -2.17
N GLY A 116 -0.76 4.40 -1.31
CA GLY A 116 -1.87 4.60 -0.38
C GLY A 116 -3.18 4.90 -1.11
N ALA A 117 -3.13 5.73 -2.16
CA ALA A 117 -4.27 5.98 -3.03
C ALA A 117 -4.74 4.70 -3.76
N VAL A 118 -3.79 3.93 -4.30
CA VAL A 118 -4.08 2.63 -4.96
C VAL A 118 -4.65 1.61 -3.95
N THR A 119 -4.20 1.63 -2.70
CA THR A 119 -4.76 0.80 -1.61
C THR A 119 -6.24 1.08 -1.39
N ILE A 120 -6.62 2.36 -1.35
CA ILE A 120 -8.02 2.77 -1.19
C ILE A 120 -8.86 2.41 -2.42
N LEU A 121 -8.33 2.59 -3.63
CA LEU A 121 -8.97 2.10 -4.86
C LEU A 121 -9.19 0.59 -4.78
N GLY A 122 -8.17 -0.16 -4.38
CA GLY A 122 -8.25 -1.62 -4.23
C GLY A 122 -9.26 -2.07 -3.18
N ALA A 123 -9.41 -1.33 -2.07
CA ALA A 123 -10.39 -1.61 -1.03
C ALA A 123 -11.85 -1.56 -1.52
N VAL A 124 -12.11 -0.82 -2.60
CA VAL A 124 -13.45 -0.76 -3.23
C VAL A 124 -13.56 -1.72 -4.41
N ARG A 125 -12.49 -1.92 -5.17
CA ARG A 125 -12.52 -2.59 -6.47
C ARG A 125 -12.11 -4.07 -6.47
N ILE A 126 -11.37 -4.50 -5.45
CA ILE A 126 -10.84 -5.88 -5.39
C ILE A 126 -11.61 -6.66 -4.33
N PRO A 127 -12.57 -7.50 -4.75
CA PRO A 127 -13.46 -8.21 -3.81
C PRO A 127 -12.74 -9.26 -2.95
N GLU A 128 -11.53 -9.68 -3.35
CA GLU A 128 -10.73 -10.66 -2.64
C GLU A 128 -9.96 -10.05 -1.45
N VAL A 129 -9.95 -8.72 -1.30
CA VAL A 129 -9.25 -8.04 -0.20
C VAL A 129 -10.06 -8.10 1.09
N ALA A 130 -9.43 -8.58 2.16
CA ALA A 130 -10.06 -8.71 3.48
C ALA A 130 -9.98 -7.42 4.33
N ALA A 131 -8.90 -6.66 4.21
CA ALA A 131 -8.67 -5.42 4.94
C ALA A 131 -7.61 -4.55 4.25
N ALA A 132 -7.55 -3.26 4.57
CA ALA A 132 -6.61 -2.34 3.93
C ALA A 132 -5.98 -1.33 4.92
N VAL A 133 -4.71 -0.96 4.70
CA VAL A 133 -4.01 0.08 5.47
C VAL A 133 -3.34 1.06 4.50
N ALA A 134 -3.75 2.31 4.51
CA ALA A 134 -3.21 3.35 3.64
C ALA A 134 -2.31 4.32 4.41
N PHE A 135 -1.11 4.58 3.89
CA PHE A 135 -0.18 5.56 4.44
C PHE A 135 -0.10 6.79 3.55
N TYR A 136 -0.35 7.96 4.10
CA TYR A 136 -0.22 9.28 3.48
C TYR A 136 -0.59 9.33 1.99
N GLY A 137 -1.69 8.65 1.62
CA GLY A 137 -2.22 8.63 0.26
C GLY A 137 -3.75 8.66 0.25
N LEU A 138 -4.32 9.47 -0.62
CA LEU A 138 -5.75 9.49 -0.94
C LEU A 138 -5.91 9.52 -2.46
N PRO A 139 -6.92 8.83 -3.02
CA PRO A 139 -7.25 8.99 -4.42
C PRO A 139 -7.70 10.44 -4.71
N PRO A 140 -7.66 10.87 -5.97
CA PRO A 140 -8.23 12.16 -6.36
C PRO A 140 -9.66 12.32 -5.88
N ASP A 141 -10.05 13.56 -5.57
CA ASP A 141 -11.39 13.86 -5.08
C ASP A 141 -12.48 13.36 -6.05
N GLY A 142 -13.44 12.66 -5.53
CA GLY A 142 -14.53 12.04 -6.32
C GLY A 142 -14.18 10.69 -6.97
N ALA A 143 -12.93 10.25 -6.95
CA ALA A 143 -12.55 8.94 -7.53
C ALA A 143 -13.04 7.74 -6.70
N VAL A 144 -13.22 7.92 -5.40
CA VAL A 144 -13.78 6.94 -4.47
C VAL A 144 -14.79 7.62 -3.56
N ASN A 145 -16.00 7.07 -3.46
CA ASN A 145 -16.90 7.43 -2.39
C ASN A 145 -16.53 6.60 -1.13
N PRO A 146 -16.12 7.24 -0.01
CA PRO A 146 -15.74 6.51 1.20
C PRO A 146 -16.82 5.54 1.72
N ALA A 147 -18.10 5.86 1.48
CA ALA A 147 -19.22 5.00 1.83
C ALA A 147 -19.21 3.64 1.09
N ASP A 148 -18.49 3.52 -0.03
CA ASP A 148 -18.37 2.28 -0.79
C ASP A 148 -17.30 1.32 -0.24
N ILE A 149 -16.45 1.78 0.69
CA ILE A 149 -15.48 0.94 1.39
C ILE A 149 -16.23 0.05 2.40
N LYS A 150 -16.34 -1.24 2.10
CA LYS A 150 -17.09 -2.21 2.92
C LYS A 150 -16.21 -3.06 3.82
N ILE A 151 -14.90 -3.08 3.56
CA ILE A 151 -13.90 -3.80 4.35
C ILE A 151 -13.30 -2.90 5.44
N PRO A 152 -12.72 -3.46 6.51
CA PRO A 152 -11.92 -2.68 7.45
C PRO A 152 -10.83 -1.90 6.73
N LEU A 153 -10.72 -0.60 7.00
CA LEU A 153 -9.67 0.26 6.48
C LEU A 153 -9.10 1.15 7.58
N GLN A 154 -7.77 1.13 7.69
CA GLN A 154 -7.01 1.99 8.58
C GLN A 154 -6.18 2.97 7.74
N GLY A 155 -6.15 4.24 8.12
CA GLY A 155 -5.39 5.30 7.45
C GLY A 155 -4.40 5.99 8.39
N HIS A 156 -3.18 6.22 7.91
CA HIS A 156 -2.09 6.88 8.64
C HIS A 156 -1.66 8.13 7.87
N TYR A 157 -1.89 9.32 8.44
CA TYR A 157 -1.67 10.60 7.77
C TYR A 157 -0.83 11.55 8.63
N ALA A 158 -0.05 12.38 7.98
CA ALA A 158 0.75 13.41 8.60
C ALA A 158 -0.08 14.68 8.86
N ASN A 159 0.31 15.47 9.87
CA ASN A 159 -0.32 16.76 10.17
C ASN A 159 0.22 17.89 9.30
N THR A 160 1.47 17.76 8.81
CA THR A 160 2.15 18.73 7.94
C THR A 160 2.38 18.13 6.55
N ASP A 161 1.30 17.84 5.83
CA ASP A 161 1.32 17.23 4.50
C ASP A 161 0.69 18.18 3.48
N ASP A 162 1.50 18.70 2.56
CA ASP A 162 1.05 19.63 1.50
C ASP A 162 0.33 18.91 0.34
N TYR A 163 0.50 17.59 0.21
CA TYR A 163 -0.13 16.78 -0.85
C TYR A 163 -1.46 16.19 -0.39
N ILE A 164 -1.46 15.59 0.80
CA ILE A 164 -2.63 14.97 1.42
C ILE A 164 -2.98 15.76 2.67
N THR A 165 -3.52 16.96 2.45
CA THR A 165 -3.77 17.92 3.53
C THR A 165 -4.71 17.37 4.60
N PRO A 166 -4.57 17.81 5.87
CA PRO A 166 -5.47 17.44 6.95
C PRO A 166 -6.96 17.60 6.59
N GLN A 167 -7.30 18.67 5.88
CA GLN A 167 -8.69 18.96 5.45
C GLN A 167 -9.22 17.90 4.46
N ARG A 168 -8.39 17.44 3.52
CA ARG A 168 -8.78 16.36 2.59
C ARG A 168 -9.03 15.05 3.33
N VAL A 169 -8.17 14.74 4.31
CA VAL A 169 -8.34 13.52 5.14
C VAL A 169 -9.60 13.61 5.97
N ASP A 170 -9.92 14.75 6.59
CA ASP A 170 -11.14 14.95 7.37
C ASP A 170 -12.39 14.82 6.48
N SER A 171 -12.37 15.43 5.30
CA SER A 171 -13.46 15.30 4.32
C SER A 171 -13.67 13.83 3.90
N PHE A 172 -12.60 13.09 3.64
CA PHE A 172 -12.68 11.67 3.30
C PHE A 172 -13.23 10.83 4.45
N ALA A 173 -12.77 11.08 5.68
CA ALA A 173 -13.17 10.34 6.87
C ALA A 173 -14.66 10.54 7.22
N THR A 174 -15.21 11.75 6.99
CA THR A 174 -16.64 12.02 7.26
C THR A 174 -17.57 11.16 6.40
N GLY A 175 -17.12 10.70 5.23
CA GLY A 175 -17.90 9.84 4.34
C GLY A 175 -18.11 8.41 4.83
N ASN A 176 -17.34 7.96 5.86
CA ASN A 176 -17.49 6.63 6.42
C ASN A 176 -16.94 6.57 7.85
N SER A 177 -17.84 6.55 8.84
CA SER A 177 -17.49 6.53 10.26
C SER A 177 -16.80 5.25 10.75
N LYS A 178 -16.67 4.22 9.90
CA LYS A 178 -15.98 2.97 10.22
C LYS A 178 -14.49 2.99 9.86
N LEU A 179 -14.01 4.04 9.21
CA LEU A 179 -12.59 4.20 8.90
C LEU A 179 -11.83 4.53 10.19
N GLU A 180 -10.72 3.82 10.42
CA GLU A 180 -9.78 4.12 11.49
C GLU A 180 -8.73 5.11 10.98
N ILE A 181 -8.80 6.38 11.34
CA ILE A 181 -7.86 7.40 10.89
C ILE A 181 -6.94 7.84 12.02
N PHE A 182 -5.64 7.72 11.79
CA PHE A 182 -4.59 8.17 12.70
C PHE A 182 -3.80 9.32 12.08
N ARG A 183 -3.44 10.27 12.93
CA ARG A 183 -2.63 11.43 12.56
C ARG A 183 -1.35 11.46 13.35
N TYR A 184 -0.30 11.98 12.72
CA TYR A 184 1.06 12.02 13.27
C TYR A 184 1.65 13.42 13.11
N ASP A 185 2.45 13.84 14.08
CA ASP A 185 3.29 15.02 13.95
C ASP A 185 4.50 14.69 13.06
N ALA A 186 4.26 14.77 11.76
CA ALA A 186 5.17 14.31 10.73
C ALA A 186 4.81 14.96 9.38
N ASP A 187 5.70 14.80 8.40
CA ASP A 187 5.54 15.22 7.02
C ASP A 187 5.14 14.04 6.10
N HIS A 188 4.75 14.36 4.86
CA HIS A 188 4.48 13.35 3.82
C HIS A 188 5.68 12.42 3.61
N GLY A 189 5.46 11.11 3.66
CA GLY A 189 6.53 10.12 3.47
C GLY A 189 7.26 9.71 4.74
N PHE A 190 6.72 10.00 5.94
CA PHE A 190 7.37 9.76 7.23
C PHE A 190 7.79 8.29 7.49
N MET A 191 7.25 7.33 6.75
CA MET A 191 7.63 5.92 6.84
C MET A 191 8.93 5.57 6.08
N ASN A 192 9.39 6.46 5.19
CA ASN A 192 10.50 6.16 4.30
C ASN A 192 11.85 6.51 4.95
N GLU A 193 12.51 5.52 5.54
CA GLU A 193 13.80 5.65 6.23
C GLU A 193 14.98 6.00 5.32
N GLN A 194 14.79 5.99 4.01
CA GLN A 194 15.80 6.40 3.02
C GLN A 194 15.70 7.87 2.63
N ARG A 195 14.77 8.62 3.26
CA ARG A 195 14.55 10.04 2.98
C ARG A 195 14.62 10.89 4.26
N ASP A 196 15.02 12.15 4.11
CA ASP A 196 15.15 13.11 5.22
C ASP A 196 13.81 13.42 5.91
N VAL A 197 12.68 13.15 5.24
CA VAL A 197 11.32 13.30 5.82
C VAL A 197 10.95 12.18 6.79
N HIS A 198 11.82 11.17 6.97
CA HIS A 198 11.56 10.08 7.89
C HIS A 198 11.37 10.57 9.32
N GLN A 199 10.22 10.26 9.91
CA GLN A 199 9.93 10.59 11.30
C GLN A 199 9.80 9.28 12.10
N ARG A 200 10.87 8.93 12.80
CA ARG A 200 11.01 7.63 13.49
C ARG A 200 9.84 7.32 14.43
N ALA A 201 9.45 8.27 15.28
CA ALA A 201 8.38 8.06 16.25
C ALA A 201 7.04 7.78 15.57
N ALA A 202 6.70 8.53 14.51
CA ALA A 202 5.50 8.32 13.73
C ALA A 202 5.54 6.98 12.98
N ALA A 203 6.69 6.63 12.42
CA ALA A 203 6.91 5.38 11.70
C ALA A 203 6.75 4.16 12.61
N GLU A 204 7.39 4.15 13.78
CA GLU A 204 7.27 3.06 14.76
C GLU A 204 5.82 2.90 15.26
N GLN A 205 5.17 4.00 15.65
CA GLN A 205 3.80 3.96 16.15
C GLN A 205 2.80 3.49 15.08
N SER A 206 2.93 3.97 13.86
CA SER A 206 2.05 3.56 12.76
C SER A 206 2.27 2.10 12.36
N TRP A 207 3.51 1.62 12.41
CA TRP A 207 3.84 0.21 12.19
C TRP A 207 3.18 -0.71 13.22
N GLU A 208 3.27 -0.37 14.50
CA GLU A 208 2.63 -1.14 15.58
C GLU A 208 1.09 -1.19 15.42
N ARG A 209 0.48 -0.04 15.08
CA ARG A 209 -0.97 0.04 14.81
C ARG A 209 -1.38 -0.83 13.62
N MET A 210 -0.62 -0.78 12.54
CA MET A 210 -0.84 -1.62 11.36
C MET A 210 -0.75 -3.11 11.71
N LEU A 211 0.28 -3.55 12.45
CA LEU A 211 0.41 -4.96 12.84
C LEU A 211 -0.75 -5.41 13.74
N LYS A 212 -1.18 -4.56 14.68
CA LYS A 212 -2.36 -4.85 15.50
C LYS A 212 -3.62 -4.97 14.65
N PHE A 213 -3.79 -4.09 13.67
CA PHE A 213 -4.92 -4.12 12.74
C PHE A 213 -4.92 -5.41 11.89
N TRP A 214 -3.76 -5.83 11.36
CA TRP A 214 -3.64 -7.09 10.62
C TRP A 214 -3.97 -8.29 11.47
N LYS A 215 -3.49 -8.35 12.71
CA LYS A 215 -3.78 -9.46 13.64
C LYS A 215 -5.29 -9.63 13.89
N THR A 216 -6.06 -8.56 13.79
CA THR A 216 -7.51 -8.59 14.03
C THR A 216 -8.29 -8.97 12.76
N ASN A 217 -7.79 -8.61 11.57
CA ASN A 217 -8.57 -8.66 10.34
C ASN A 217 -8.12 -9.75 9.36
N LEU A 218 -6.87 -10.22 9.46
CA LEU A 218 -6.31 -11.29 8.66
C LEU A 218 -6.11 -12.55 9.48
#